data_3d467739dcf54dd31aa01da063ac7eaa
#
_entry.id   3d467739dcf54dd31aa01da063ac7eaa
#
_cell.length_a   1.000
_cell.length_b   1.000
_cell.length_c   1.000
_cell.angle_alpha   90.00
_cell.angle_beta   90.00
_cell.angle_gamma   90.00
#
_symmetry.space_group_name_H-M   'P 1'
#
loop_
_entity.id
_entity.type
_entity.pdbx_description
1 polymer ?
#
loop_
_entity_poly.entity_id
_entity_poly.type
_entity_poly.pdbx_seq_one_letter_code
_entity_poly.pdbx_strand_id
1 'polypeptide(L)'
;MKAKTENGVRDVKAVWFEEGRVVMIDQRKLPRELKFVSFDNYQDVAESISNMTTRGAPSIGATAAYGMCLAALKGNDLEKAAAFIKAARPTAYDLFYAVDHMTDALERGADPIEAADAYAQTIIDKCLAIGRHGEPLIKEGAKVMTHCNAGALATVDVGTALAPIRAAHEGGKHFFVYVSETRPRLQGMQLTSWELLQEDIDHAIIPDGASGHFLRDGVDLVILGADRIAANGDFANKIGTF
;
A
#
# COMPACT_ATOMS: atom_id res chain seq x y z
N MET A 1 -7.40 -6.80 -2.49
CA MET A 1 -8.30 -5.82 -3.18
C MET A 1 -8.88 -6.43 -4.44
N LYS A 2 -10.05 -6.00 -4.85
CA LYS A 2 -10.64 -6.41 -6.13
C LYS A 2 -9.99 -5.64 -7.29
N ALA A 3 -9.86 -6.29 -8.44
CA ALA A 3 -9.45 -5.66 -9.69
C ALA A 3 -10.28 -6.22 -10.85
N LYS A 4 -10.82 -5.32 -11.67
CA LYS A 4 -11.56 -5.64 -12.89
C LYS A 4 -10.56 -5.96 -14.00
N THR A 5 -10.66 -7.14 -14.57
CA THR A 5 -9.82 -7.62 -15.68
C THR A 5 -10.68 -8.05 -16.85
N GLU A 6 -10.09 -8.30 -18.00
CA GLU A 6 -10.82 -8.83 -19.17
C GLU A 6 -11.55 -10.15 -18.87
N ASN A 7 -11.06 -10.92 -17.89
CA ASN A 7 -11.62 -12.19 -17.45
C ASN A 7 -12.55 -12.08 -16.23
N GLY A 8 -13.02 -10.88 -15.91
CA GLY A 8 -13.87 -10.60 -14.74
C GLY A 8 -13.13 -10.00 -13.54
N VAL A 9 -13.81 -9.94 -12.41
CA VAL A 9 -13.25 -9.40 -11.16
C VAL A 9 -12.37 -10.46 -10.50
N ARG A 10 -11.17 -10.07 -10.09
CA ARG A 10 -10.21 -10.93 -9.38
C ARG A 10 -9.79 -10.28 -8.07
N ASP A 11 -9.56 -11.11 -7.06
CA ASP A 11 -8.83 -10.67 -5.86
C ASP A 11 -7.33 -10.68 -6.16
N VAL A 12 -6.70 -9.53 -5.97
CA VAL A 12 -5.27 -9.32 -6.22
C VAL A 12 -4.59 -8.68 -5.03
N LYS A 13 -3.32 -8.98 -4.83
CA LYS A 13 -2.44 -8.28 -3.88
C LYS A 13 -1.52 -7.32 -4.64
N ALA A 14 -1.00 -6.31 -3.94
CA ALA A 14 -0.01 -5.41 -4.53
C ALA A 14 1.33 -6.13 -4.78
N VAL A 15 1.69 -7.06 -3.90
CA VAL A 15 2.88 -7.92 -3.99
C VAL A 15 2.63 -9.26 -3.31
N TRP A 16 3.16 -10.35 -3.89
CA TRP A 16 3.11 -11.70 -3.32
C TRP A 16 4.25 -12.57 -3.88
N PHE A 17 4.42 -13.74 -3.27
CA PHE A 17 5.37 -14.76 -3.74
C PHE A 17 4.61 -15.90 -4.41
N GLU A 18 5.05 -16.32 -5.58
CA GLU A 18 4.42 -17.39 -6.36
C GLU A 18 5.45 -18.06 -7.26
N GLU A 19 5.47 -19.40 -7.26
CA GLU A 19 6.32 -20.23 -8.12
C GLU A 19 7.81 -19.81 -8.11
N GLY A 20 8.35 -19.47 -6.93
CA GLY A 20 9.75 -19.08 -6.79
C GLY A 20 10.07 -17.66 -7.26
N ARG A 21 9.07 -16.82 -7.43
CA ARG A 21 9.17 -15.43 -7.93
C ARG A 21 8.41 -14.46 -7.04
N VAL A 22 8.90 -13.24 -6.97
CA VAL A 22 8.14 -12.12 -6.41
C VAL A 22 7.31 -11.50 -7.52
N VAL A 23 5.99 -11.53 -7.35
CA VAL A 23 5.03 -10.97 -8.31
C VAL A 23 4.43 -9.70 -7.73
N MET A 24 4.27 -8.67 -8.53
CA MET A 24 3.67 -7.41 -8.09
C MET A 24 2.95 -6.67 -9.21
N ILE A 25 2.10 -5.71 -8.83
CA ILE A 25 1.50 -4.76 -9.75
C ILE A 25 2.54 -3.69 -10.10
N ASP A 26 2.79 -3.45 -11.39
CA ASP A 26 3.55 -2.27 -11.83
C ASP A 26 2.70 -1.01 -11.67
N GLN A 27 2.80 -0.38 -10.50
CA GLN A 27 2.01 0.79 -10.14
C GLN A 27 2.29 2.03 -11.03
N ARG A 28 3.40 2.02 -11.78
CA ARG A 28 3.75 3.10 -12.73
C ARG A 28 2.85 3.09 -13.95
N LYS A 29 2.19 1.96 -14.24
CA LYS A 29 1.29 1.77 -15.39
C LYS A 29 -0.15 2.17 -15.09
N LEU A 30 -0.53 2.18 -13.81
CA LEU A 30 -1.85 2.61 -13.39
C LEU A 30 -2.08 4.12 -13.61
N PRO A 31 -3.30 4.53 -13.91
CA PRO A 31 -4.53 3.75 -14.06
C PRO A 31 -4.73 3.17 -15.46
N ARG A 32 -3.80 3.40 -16.38
CA ARG A 32 -3.98 3.09 -17.82
C ARG A 32 -3.95 1.59 -18.12
N GLU A 33 -3.13 0.85 -17.36
CA GLU A 33 -2.91 -0.58 -17.57
C GLU A 33 -2.69 -1.27 -16.22
N LEU A 34 -3.45 -2.30 -15.93
CA LEU A 34 -3.16 -3.23 -14.84
C LEU A 34 -2.15 -4.26 -15.34
N LYS A 35 -0.91 -4.07 -14.98
CA LYS A 35 0.20 -4.95 -15.39
C LYS A 35 0.84 -5.61 -14.19
N PHE A 36 0.98 -6.93 -14.25
CA PHE A 36 1.77 -7.71 -13.32
C PHE A 36 3.18 -7.89 -13.87
N VAL A 37 4.17 -7.81 -12.98
CA VAL A 37 5.58 -8.10 -13.25
C VAL A 37 6.09 -9.08 -12.21
N SER A 38 7.06 -9.89 -12.59
CA SER A 38 7.63 -10.89 -11.69
C SER A 38 9.16 -10.89 -11.76
N PHE A 39 9.79 -11.13 -10.62
CA PHE A 39 11.23 -11.11 -10.44
C PHE A 39 11.68 -12.39 -9.74
N ASP A 40 12.80 -12.93 -10.16
CA ASP A 40 13.36 -14.17 -9.62
C ASP A 40 14.70 -13.97 -8.90
N ASN A 41 15.14 -12.72 -8.74
CA ASN A 41 16.33 -12.36 -8.01
C ASN A 41 16.11 -11.09 -7.16
N TYR A 42 16.88 -10.97 -6.08
CA TYR A 42 16.71 -9.86 -5.12
C TYR A 42 17.17 -8.51 -5.69
N GLN A 43 18.05 -8.49 -6.68
CA GLN A 43 18.54 -7.26 -7.29
C GLN A 43 17.42 -6.56 -8.07
N ASP A 44 16.68 -7.30 -8.89
CA ASP A 44 15.54 -6.76 -9.63
C ASP A 44 14.38 -6.36 -8.69
N VAL A 45 14.19 -7.12 -7.58
CA VAL A 45 13.26 -6.73 -6.52
C VAL A 45 13.66 -5.39 -5.90
N ALA A 46 14.93 -5.18 -5.58
CA ALA A 46 15.43 -3.91 -5.07
C ALA A 46 15.25 -2.78 -6.09
N GLU A 47 15.52 -3.04 -7.37
CA GLU A 47 15.29 -2.08 -8.46
C GLU A 47 13.81 -1.71 -8.57
N SER A 48 12.89 -2.64 -8.35
CA SER A 48 11.43 -2.37 -8.34
C SER A 48 11.00 -1.36 -7.26
N ILE A 49 11.74 -1.31 -6.14
CA ILE A 49 11.57 -0.32 -5.07
C ILE A 49 12.15 1.03 -5.49
N SER A 50 13.36 1.03 -6.06
CA SER A 50 14.06 2.26 -6.48
C SER A 50 13.30 3.00 -7.57
N ASN A 51 12.85 2.29 -8.60
CA ASN A 51 12.18 2.86 -9.77
C ASN A 51 10.67 3.04 -9.58
N MET A 52 10.16 2.73 -8.36
CA MET A 52 8.75 2.88 -7.97
C MET A 52 7.77 1.97 -8.74
N THR A 53 8.20 0.81 -9.22
CA THR A 53 7.28 -0.26 -9.64
C THR A 53 6.34 -0.60 -8.49
N THR A 54 6.87 -0.68 -7.27
CA THR A 54 6.11 -0.68 -6.02
C THR A 54 6.39 0.60 -5.21
N ARG A 55 5.42 1.07 -4.43
CA ARG A 55 5.52 2.24 -3.54
C ARG A 55 4.52 2.11 -2.38
N GLY A 56 4.70 2.95 -1.34
CA GLY A 56 3.98 2.86 -0.06
C GLY A 56 4.82 2.06 0.94
N ALA A 57 4.93 2.60 2.17
CA ALA A 57 5.90 2.08 3.14
C ALA A 57 5.69 0.59 3.45
N PRO A 58 4.46 0.10 3.77
CA PRO A 58 4.27 -1.32 4.03
C PRO A 58 4.44 -2.21 2.79
N SER A 59 4.07 -1.72 1.58
CA SER A 59 4.28 -2.47 0.33
C SER A 59 5.77 -2.61 0.02
N ILE A 60 6.57 -1.57 0.27
CA ILE A 60 8.02 -1.61 0.15
C ILE A 60 8.61 -2.61 1.15
N GLY A 61 8.12 -2.62 2.40
CA GLY A 61 8.53 -3.58 3.41
C GLY A 61 8.26 -5.03 2.99
N ALA A 62 7.05 -5.33 2.55
CA ALA A 62 6.71 -6.67 2.07
C ALA A 62 7.53 -7.07 0.84
N THR A 63 7.74 -6.14 -0.10
CA THR A 63 8.60 -6.36 -1.27
C THR A 63 10.04 -6.69 -0.86
N ALA A 64 10.57 -5.98 0.13
CA ALA A 64 11.91 -6.23 0.67
C ALA A 64 12.00 -7.58 1.40
N ALA A 65 10.97 -7.96 2.16
CA ALA A 65 10.89 -9.26 2.80
C ALA A 65 10.96 -10.40 1.77
N TYR A 66 10.19 -10.31 0.69
CA TYR A 66 10.26 -11.26 -0.41
C TYR A 66 11.61 -11.20 -1.17
N GLY A 67 12.26 -10.04 -1.25
CA GLY A 67 13.62 -9.91 -1.79
C GLY A 67 14.64 -10.69 -0.96
N MET A 68 14.58 -10.59 0.37
CA MET A 68 15.41 -11.38 1.29
C MET A 68 15.10 -12.89 1.19
N CYS A 69 13.83 -13.25 1.04
CA CYS A 69 13.41 -14.62 0.79
C CYS A 69 14.09 -15.18 -0.48
N LEU A 70 14.04 -14.46 -1.61
CA LEU A 70 14.72 -14.87 -2.85
C LEU A 70 16.25 -15.01 -2.67
N ALA A 71 16.87 -14.10 -1.93
CA ALA A 71 18.29 -14.17 -1.63
C ALA A 71 18.64 -15.46 -0.88
N ALA A 72 17.86 -15.82 0.13
CA ALA A 72 18.04 -17.03 0.92
C ALA A 72 17.81 -18.30 0.08
N LEU A 73 16.73 -18.37 -0.66
CA LEU A 73 16.40 -19.54 -1.52
C LEU A 73 17.46 -19.82 -2.58
N LYS A 74 18.16 -18.78 -3.05
CA LYS A 74 19.25 -18.93 -4.04
C LYS A 74 20.64 -19.09 -3.42
N GLY A 75 20.73 -19.18 -2.09
CA GLY A 75 22.01 -19.35 -1.39
C GLY A 75 22.93 -18.13 -1.51
N ASN A 76 22.36 -16.93 -1.69
CA ASN A 76 23.14 -15.71 -1.74
C ASN A 76 23.65 -15.31 -0.34
N ASP A 77 24.72 -14.50 -0.31
CA ASP A 77 25.21 -13.86 0.89
C ASP A 77 24.14 -12.88 1.43
N LEU A 78 23.57 -13.19 2.58
CA LEU A 78 22.45 -12.43 3.15
C LEU A 78 22.85 -11.03 3.60
N GLU A 79 24.08 -10.82 4.09
CA GLU A 79 24.54 -9.49 4.47
C GLU A 79 24.64 -8.57 3.24
N LYS A 80 25.18 -9.09 2.12
CA LYS A 80 25.26 -8.34 0.86
C LYS A 80 23.88 -8.06 0.29
N ALA A 81 22.98 -9.06 0.33
CA ALA A 81 21.61 -8.88 -0.14
C ALA A 81 20.87 -7.82 0.71
N ALA A 82 21.00 -7.86 2.03
CA ALA A 82 20.42 -6.89 2.95
C ALA A 82 20.93 -5.46 2.67
N ALA A 83 22.25 -5.30 2.54
CA ALA A 83 22.84 -4.00 2.22
C ALA A 83 22.35 -3.46 0.87
N PHE A 84 22.27 -4.33 -0.14
CA PHE A 84 21.81 -3.96 -1.50
C PHE A 84 20.34 -3.53 -1.48
N ILE A 85 19.45 -4.29 -0.83
CA ILE A 85 18.03 -3.98 -0.76
C ILE A 85 17.81 -2.68 0.03
N LYS A 86 18.49 -2.50 1.18
CA LYS A 86 18.41 -1.26 1.98
C LYS A 86 18.85 -0.02 1.19
N ALA A 87 19.82 -0.15 0.29
CA ALA A 87 20.29 0.96 -0.55
C ALA A 87 19.26 1.40 -1.60
N ALA A 88 18.25 0.58 -1.92
CA ALA A 88 17.24 0.90 -2.92
C ALA A 88 16.44 2.17 -2.57
N ARG A 89 16.20 2.43 -1.26
CA ARG A 89 15.46 3.61 -0.80
C ARG A 89 15.85 4.02 0.62
N PRO A 90 16.94 4.81 0.78
CA PRO A 90 17.57 5.06 2.08
C PRO A 90 16.71 5.76 3.13
N THR A 91 15.57 6.35 2.75
CA THR A 91 14.67 7.06 3.68
C THR A 91 13.43 6.26 4.08
N ALA A 92 13.25 5.04 3.55
CA ALA A 92 12.06 4.23 3.79
C ALA A 92 12.26 3.36 5.04
N TYR A 93 11.71 3.77 6.18
CA TYR A 93 11.86 3.04 7.45
C TYR A 93 11.39 1.57 7.34
N ASP A 94 10.24 1.32 6.76
CA ASP A 94 9.67 -0.03 6.62
C ASP A 94 10.58 -0.96 5.80
N LEU A 95 11.35 -0.41 4.85
CA LEU A 95 12.36 -1.15 4.11
C LEU A 95 13.43 -1.73 5.03
N PHE A 96 13.99 -0.88 5.89
CA PHE A 96 15.02 -1.29 6.85
C PHE A 96 14.46 -2.29 7.85
N TYR A 97 13.30 -1.98 8.41
CA TYR A 97 12.64 -2.86 9.37
C TYR A 97 12.37 -4.26 8.78
N ALA A 98 11.84 -4.34 7.56
CA ALA A 98 11.57 -5.61 6.90
C ALA A 98 12.83 -6.43 6.64
N VAL A 99 13.90 -5.78 6.15
CA VAL A 99 15.17 -6.43 5.89
C VAL A 99 15.79 -6.96 7.19
N ASP A 100 15.80 -6.15 8.27
CA ASP A 100 16.32 -6.57 9.56
C ASP A 100 15.51 -7.73 10.15
N HIS A 101 14.19 -7.64 10.10
CA HIS A 101 13.27 -8.69 10.54
C HIS A 101 13.52 -10.02 9.80
N MET A 102 13.69 -9.97 8.48
CA MET A 102 13.96 -11.16 7.68
C MET A 102 15.36 -11.72 7.95
N THR A 103 16.38 -10.85 8.09
CA THR A 103 17.74 -11.29 8.45
C THR A 103 17.71 -12.06 9.76
N ASP A 104 17.10 -11.51 10.80
CA ASP A 104 16.95 -12.14 12.10
C ASP A 104 16.19 -13.47 12.03
N ALA A 105 15.15 -13.57 11.23
CA ALA A 105 14.37 -14.80 11.07
C ALA A 105 15.19 -15.88 10.35
N LEU A 106 15.87 -15.53 9.27
CA LEU A 106 16.70 -16.46 8.48
C LEU A 106 17.92 -16.95 9.27
N GLU A 107 18.58 -16.10 10.06
CA GLU A 107 19.68 -16.49 10.94
C GLU A 107 19.23 -17.49 12.02
N ARG A 108 17.97 -17.41 12.46
CA ARG A 108 17.37 -18.39 13.38
C ARG A 108 16.90 -19.68 12.69
N GLY A 109 17.08 -19.81 11.38
CA GLY A 109 16.73 -20.98 10.61
C GLY A 109 15.26 -21.08 10.21
N ALA A 110 14.55 -19.95 10.15
CA ALA A 110 13.19 -19.93 9.64
C ALA A 110 13.15 -20.28 8.14
N ASP A 111 12.06 -20.91 7.71
CA ASP A 111 11.79 -21.08 6.28
C ASP A 111 11.62 -19.71 5.61
N PRO A 112 12.36 -19.43 4.52
CA PRO A 112 12.35 -18.10 3.89
C PRO A 112 10.98 -17.67 3.37
N ILE A 113 10.19 -18.60 2.82
CA ILE A 113 8.87 -18.31 2.25
C ILE A 113 7.89 -18.06 3.38
N GLU A 114 7.84 -18.95 4.38
CA GLU A 114 6.96 -18.80 5.54
C GLU A 114 7.22 -17.48 6.29
N ALA A 115 8.49 -17.12 6.48
CA ALA A 115 8.86 -15.87 7.16
C ALA A 115 8.39 -14.63 6.39
N ALA A 116 8.58 -14.59 5.06
CA ALA A 116 8.16 -13.47 4.23
C ALA A 116 6.62 -13.38 4.12
N ASP A 117 5.93 -14.51 3.99
CA ASP A 117 4.47 -14.57 3.96
C ASP A 117 3.87 -14.14 5.31
N ALA A 118 4.46 -14.56 6.44
CA ALA A 118 4.04 -14.13 7.77
C ALA A 118 4.22 -12.62 7.96
N TYR A 119 5.32 -12.05 7.45
CA TYR A 119 5.53 -10.59 7.45
C TYR A 119 4.45 -9.87 6.66
N ALA A 120 4.17 -10.31 5.43
CA ALA A 120 3.13 -9.73 4.58
C ALA A 120 1.73 -9.88 5.21
N GLN A 121 1.44 -11.04 5.82
CA GLN A 121 0.18 -11.29 6.50
C GLN A 121 -0.01 -10.38 7.71
N THR A 122 1.05 -10.10 8.50
CA THR A 122 0.99 -9.14 9.60
C THR A 122 0.56 -7.75 9.14
N ILE A 123 0.98 -7.31 7.95
CA ILE A 123 0.55 -6.03 7.36
C ILE A 123 -0.95 -6.09 7.04
N ILE A 124 -1.41 -7.17 6.39
CA ILE A 124 -2.82 -7.37 6.04
C ILE A 124 -3.69 -7.34 7.29
N ASP A 125 -3.31 -8.07 8.34
CA ASP A 125 -4.07 -8.15 9.59
C ASP A 125 -4.21 -6.80 10.28
N LYS A 126 -3.13 -6.00 10.30
CA LYS A 126 -3.17 -4.61 10.78
C LYS A 126 -4.13 -3.76 9.97
N CYS A 127 -4.09 -3.87 8.64
CA CYS A 127 -4.98 -3.13 7.75
C CYS A 127 -6.46 -3.51 7.97
N LEU A 128 -6.75 -4.81 8.12
CA LEU A 128 -8.09 -5.29 8.46
C LEU A 128 -8.58 -4.77 9.81
N ALA A 129 -7.69 -4.72 10.81
CA ALA A 129 -8.03 -4.15 12.12
C ALA A 129 -8.35 -2.64 12.02
N ILE A 130 -7.55 -1.88 11.26
CA ILE A 130 -7.82 -0.46 10.98
C ILE A 130 -9.20 -0.31 10.31
N GLY A 131 -9.52 -1.16 9.33
CA GLY A 131 -10.82 -1.17 8.67
C GLY A 131 -11.97 -1.34 9.66
N ARG A 132 -11.90 -2.40 10.49
CA ARG A 132 -12.95 -2.70 11.49
C ARG A 132 -13.15 -1.57 12.51
N HIS A 133 -12.06 -0.96 12.98
CA HIS A 133 -12.15 0.12 13.97
C HIS A 133 -12.54 1.47 13.36
N GLY A 134 -12.21 1.71 12.10
CA GLY A 134 -12.52 2.97 11.42
C GLY A 134 -13.89 2.99 10.74
N GLU A 135 -14.43 1.83 10.36
CA GLU A 135 -15.73 1.69 9.69
C GLU A 135 -16.88 2.41 10.42
N PRO A 136 -17.02 2.33 11.76
CA PRO A 136 -18.12 2.99 12.47
C PRO A 136 -18.09 4.52 12.40
N LEU A 137 -16.94 5.11 12.05
CA LEU A 137 -16.79 6.56 11.88
C LEU A 137 -17.44 7.06 10.59
N ILE A 138 -17.58 6.20 9.58
CA ILE A 138 -18.23 6.53 8.31
C ILE A 138 -19.74 6.28 8.48
N LYS A 139 -20.52 7.35 8.46
CA LYS A 139 -21.98 7.30 8.58
C LYS A 139 -22.63 7.10 7.21
N GLU A 140 -23.87 6.65 7.19
CA GLU A 140 -24.71 6.65 5.99
C GLU A 140 -24.81 8.07 5.41
N GLY A 141 -24.61 8.22 4.10
CA GLY A 141 -24.63 9.50 3.39
C GLY A 141 -23.39 10.38 3.61
N ALA A 142 -22.38 9.91 4.35
CA ALA A 142 -21.21 10.73 4.68
C ALA A 142 -20.40 11.14 3.44
N LYS A 143 -19.81 12.32 3.49
CA LYS A 143 -18.79 12.79 2.55
C LYS A 143 -17.41 12.64 3.20
N VAL A 144 -16.62 11.77 2.66
CA VAL A 144 -15.27 11.44 3.16
C VAL A 144 -14.23 12.09 2.24
N MET A 145 -13.15 12.63 2.80
CA MET A 145 -12.02 13.13 2.00
C MET A 145 -10.78 12.33 2.32
N THR A 146 -10.00 12.04 1.29
CA THR A 146 -8.67 11.41 1.43
C THR A 146 -7.63 12.07 0.54
N HIS A 147 -6.35 11.88 0.87
CA HIS A 147 -5.20 12.44 0.16
C HIS A 147 -4.12 11.39 -0.06
N CYS A 148 -3.42 11.47 -1.19
CA CYS A 148 -2.40 10.51 -1.61
C CYS A 148 -3.00 9.12 -1.91
N ASN A 149 -2.23 8.07 -1.69
CA ASN A 149 -2.70 6.70 -1.74
C ASN A 149 -2.22 5.94 -0.51
N ALA A 150 -3.16 5.60 0.34
CA ALA A 150 -2.99 4.73 1.50
C ALA A 150 -3.98 3.55 1.43
N GLY A 151 -4.13 3.00 0.23
CA GLY A 151 -4.93 1.82 -0.10
C GLY A 151 -4.10 0.55 -0.17
N ALA A 152 -4.68 -0.48 -0.79
CA ALA A 152 -4.07 -1.80 -0.96
C ALA A 152 -2.74 -1.75 -1.73
N LEU A 153 -2.64 -0.88 -2.73
CA LEU A 153 -1.41 -0.66 -3.49
C LEU A 153 -0.26 -0.14 -2.63
N ALA A 154 -0.56 0.55 -1.53
CA ALA A 154 0.46 1.08 -0.62
C ALA A 154 0.86 0.10 0.49
N THR A 155 0.12 -0.98 0.65
CA THR A 155 0.32 -1.98 1.69
C THR A 155 0.66 -3.35 1.08
N VAL A 156 -0.17 -4.32 1.19
CA VAL A 156 -0.10 -5.60 0.47
C VAL A 156 -1.49 -5.88 -0.08
N ASP A 157 -2.48 -5.61 0.79
CA ASP A 157 -3.90 -5.72 0.54
C ASP A 157 -4.66 -4.79 1.49
N VAL A 158 -5.94 -4.49 1.22
CA VAL A 158 -6.88 -3.70 2.03
C VAL A 158 -6.51 -2.20 2.11
N GLY A 159 -5.29 -1.84 2.53
CA GLY A 159 -4.87 -0.45 2.77
C GLY A 159 -5.00 -0.03 4.22
N THR A 160 -4.59 1.19 4.52
CA THR A 160 -4.77 1.84 5.84
C THR A 160 -5.93 2.84 5.79
N ALA A 161 -5.77 4.02 5.18
CA ALA A 161 -6.85 5.01 5.08
C ALA A 161 -8.05 4.51 4.26
N LEU A 162 -7.83 3.66 3.23
CA LEU A 162 -8.92 3.07 2.47
C LEU A 162 -9.58 1.86 3.14
N ALA A 163 -8.97 1.29 4.19
CA ALA A 163 -9.56 0.13 4.88
C ALA A 163 -10.93 0.42 5.52
N PRO A 164 -11.13 1.53 6.28
CA PRO A 164 -12.46 1.90 6.78
C PRO A 164 -13.48 2.16 5.67
N ILE A 165 -13.03 2.76 4.56
CA ILE A 165 -13.86 3.05 3.39
C ILE A 165 -14.35 1.75 2.76
N ARG A 166 -13.46 0.77 2.57
CA ARG A 166 -13.82 -0.57 2.08
C ARG A 166 -14.77 -1.30 3.02
N ALA A 167 -14.44 -1.30 4.31
CA ALA A 167 -15.29 -1.96 5.31
C ALA A 167 -16.69 -1.36 5.37
N ALA A 168 -16.83 -0.04 5.26
CA ALA A 168 -18.13 0.64 5.20
C ALA A 168 -18.92 0.29 3.93
N HIS A 169 -18.24 0.24 2.78
CA HIS A 169 -18.84 -0.14 1.51
C HIS A 169 -19.30 -1.61 1.51
N GLU A 170 -18.46 -2.53 1.98
CA GLU A 170 -18.78 -3.94 2.16
C GLU A 170 -19.94 -4.17 3.15
N GLY A 171 -20.04 -3.31 4.15
CA GLY A 171 -21.16 -3.25 5.10
C GLY A 171 -22.45 -2.67 4.51
N GLY A 172 -22.46 -2.29 3.24
CA GLY A 172 -23.63 -1.76 2.53
C GLY A 172 -23.94 -0.29 2.79
N LYS A 173 -23.03 0.48 3.39
CA LYS A 173 -23.20 1.92 3.57
C LYS A 173 -23.02 2.66 2.26
N HIS A 174 -23.85 3.67 2.02
CA HIS A 174 -23.72 4.62 0.93
C HIS A 174 -23.03 5.87 1.44
N PHE A 175 -21.99 6.29 0.78
CA PHE A 175 -21.19 7.49 1.10
C PHE A 175 -20.45 7.94 -0.16
N PHE A 176 -19.82 9.12 -0.11
CA PHE A 176 -19.08 9.68 -1.23
C PHE A 176 -17.65 10.03 -0.82
N VAL A 177 -16.67 9.76 -1.68
CA VAL A 177 -15.25 10.01 -1.39
C VAL A 177 -14.68 11.11 -2.28
N TYR A 178 -14.21 12.20 -1.69
CA TYR A 178 -13.37 13.18 -2.36
C TYR A 178 -11.90 12.74 -2.28
N VAL A 179 -11.26 12.62 -3.43
CA VAL A 179 -9.87 12.20 -3.56
C VAL A 179 -9.04 13.38 -4.04
N SER A 180 -8.18 13.95 -3.20
CA SER A 180 -7.21 14.94 -3.65
C SER A 180 -6.30 14.34 -4.71
N GLU A 181 -6.08 15.04 -5.82
CA GLU A 181 -5.22 14.56 -6.92
C GLU A 181 -3.80 14.21 -6.48
N THR A 182 -3.27 14.93 -5.49
CA THR A 182 -1.96 14.76 -4.86
C THR A 182 -0.80 15.08 -5.81
N ARG A 183 -0.66 16.36 -6.15
CA ARG A 183 0.51 16.85 -6.91
C ARG A 183 1.81 16.60 -6.14
N PRO A 184 2.98 16.44 -6.82
CA PRO A 184 3.13 16.35 -8.29
C PRO A 184 2.97 14.94 -8.88
N ARG A 185 2.99 13.87 -8.07
CA ARG A 185 2.95 12.48 -8.57
C ARG A 185 1.56 11.90 -8.76
N LEU A 186 0.52 12.61 -8.38
CA LEU A 186 -0.88 12.28 -8.61
C LEU A 186 -1.32 10.92 -8.03
N GLN A 187 -0.80 10.56 -6.86
CA GLN A 187 -1.15 9.26 -6.24
C GLN A 187 -2.64 9.13 -5.94
N GLY A 188 -3.30 10.22 -5.55
CA GLY A 188 -4.76 10.24 -5.38
C GLY A 188 -5.46 9.98 -6.71
N MET A 189 -5.14 10.76 -7.73
CA MET A 189 -5.74 10.65 -9.05
C MET A 189 -5.47 9.32 -9.74
N GLN A 190 -4.23 8.81 -9.67
CA GLN A 190 -3.80 7.64 -10.44
C GLN A 190 -4.03 6.31 -9.72
N LEU A 191 -3.92 6.30 -8.39
CA LEU A 191 -3.93 5.06 -7.62
C LEU A 191 -5.18 4.95 -6.74
N THR A 192 -5.46 5.95 -5.89
CA THR A 192 -6.64 5.90 -5.01
C THR A 192 -7.95 5.86 -5.81
N SER A 193 -8.10 6.74 -6.79
CA SER A 193 -9.28 6.74 -7.65
C SER A 193 -9.40 5.42 -8.45
N TRP A 194 -8.27 4.86 -8.90
CA TRP A 194 -8.29 3.56 -9.56
C TRP A 194 -8.76 2.45 -8.60
N GLU A 195 -8.26 2.40 -7.36
CA GLU A 195 -8.70 1.41 -6.36
C GLU A 195 -10.20 1.51 -6.07
N LEU A 196 -10.71 2.73 -5.85
CA LEU A 196 -12.13 2.97 -5.58
C LEU A 196 -13.01 2.58 -6.78
N LEU A 197 -12.55 2.86 -8.01
CA LEU A 197 -13.25 2.48 -9.24
C LEU A 197 -13.32 0.95 -9.43
N GLN A 198 -12.28 0.21 -9.00
CA GLN A 198 -12.29 -1.25 -9.07
C GLN A 198 -13.36 -1.88 -8.17
N GLU A 199 -13.73 -1.19 -7.10
CA GLU A 199 -14.66 -1.67 -6.07
C GLU A 199 -16.03 -0.96 -6.13
N ASP A 200 -16.30 -0.18 -7.18
CA ASP A 200 -17.55 0.56 -7.40
C ASP A 200 -17.90 1.51 -6.25
N ILE A 201 -16.89 2.12 -5.63
CA ILE A 201 -17.07 3.12 -4.57
C ILE A 201 -17.19 4.50 -5.21
N ASP A 202 -18.29 5.20 -4.92
CA ASP A 202 -18.57 6.53 -5.46
C ASP A 202 -17.55 7.57 -5.01
N HIS A 203 -16.91 8.24 -5.97
CA HIS A 203 -15.86 9.22 -5.67
C HIS A 203 -15.69 10.27 -6.76
N ALA A 204 -15.04 11.36 -6.40
CA ALA A 204 -14.56 12.37 -7.35
C ALA A 204 -13.12 12.77 -7.02
N ILE A 205 -12.34 13.01 -8.07
CA ILE A 205 -11.01 13.61 -7.95
C ILE A 205 -11.16 15.12 -7.85
N ILE A 206 -10.50 15.72 -6.89
CA ILE A 206 -10.47 17.17 -6.70
C ILE A 206 -9.05 17.72 -6.80
N PRO A 207 -8.84 18.94 -7.30
CA PRO A 207 -7.56 19.62 -7.19
C PRO A 207 -7.15 19.80 -5.74
N ASP A 208 -5.85 19.66 -5.41
CA ASP A 208 -5.36 19.79 -4.04
C ASP A 208 -5.73 21.14 -3.42
N GLY A 209 -5.66 22.23 -4.20
CA GLY A 209 -6.04 23.56 -3.76
C GLY A 209 -7.53 23.79 -3.50
N ALA A 210 -8.39 22.84 -3.89
CA ALA A 210 -9.83 22.91 -3.66
C ALA A 210 -10.27 22.26 -2.33
N SER A 211 -9.37 21.58 -1.61
CA SER A 211 -9.71 20.85 -0.38
C SER A 211 -10.43 21.72 0.65
N GLY A 212 -9.98 22.96 0.87
CA GLY A 212 -10.62 23.90 1.80
C GLY A 212 -12.04 24.31 1.39
N HIS A 213 -12.35 24.34 0.08
CA HIS A 213 -13.70 24.58 -0.40
C HIS A 213 -14.62 23.41 -0.02
N PHE A 214 -14.25 22.18 -0.34
CA PHE A 214 -15.06 21.00 -0.04
C PHE A 214 -15.20 20.73 1.46
N LEU A 215 -14.15 21.01 2.25
CA LEU A 215 -14.22 20.93 3.71
C LEU A 215 -15.28 21.88 4.29
N ARG A 216 -15.36 23.08 3.76
CA ARG A 216 -16.39 24.06 4.17
C ARG A 216 -17.78 23.67 3.68
N ASP A 217 -17.89 23.01 2.54
CA ASP A 217 -19.15 22.58 1.91
C ASP A 217 -19.68 21.24 2.45
N GLY A 218 -19.16 20.79 3.60
CA GLY A 218 -19.74 19.69 4.35
C GLY A 218 -19.08 18.32 4.12
N VAL A 219 -17.74 18.25 4.05
CA VAL A 219 -17.02 16.99 4.27
C VAL A 219 -17.13 16.63 5.75
N ASP A 220 -17.64 15.44 6.04
CA ASP A 220 -17.91 14.95 7.38
C ASP A 220 -16.67 14.34 8.04
N LEU A 221 -15.78 13.76 7.26
CA LEU A 221 -14.62 13.01 7.74
C LEU A 221 -13.45 13.11 6.79
N VAL A 222 -12.24 13.35 7.32
CA VAL A 222 -10.98 13.25 6.58
C VAL A 222 -10.23 12.01 7.08
N ILE A 223 -9.90 11.08 6.18
CA ILE A 223 -9.14 9.88 6.50
C ILE A 223 -7.85 9.89 5.68
N LEU A 224 -6.72 9.88 6.36
CA LEU A 224 -5.40 10.00 5.76
C LEU A 224 -4.48 8.88 6.25
N GLY A 225 -3.48 8.53 5.45
CA GLY A 225 -2.33 7.80 5.93
C GLY A 225 -1.45 8.67 6.85
N ALA A 226 -0.54 8.06 7.57
CA ALA A 226 0.45 8.75 8.36
C ALA A 226 1.83 8.12 8.12
N ASP A 227 2.82 8.95 7.76
CA ASP A 227 4.21 8.52 7.65
C ASP A 227 4.85 8.41 9.04
N ARG A 228 4.44 9.30 9.98
CA ARG A 228 4.87 9.34 11.38
C ARG A 228 3.76 9.90 12.24
N ILE A 229 3.60 9.34 13.45
CA ILE A 229 2.68 9.82 14.46
C ILE A 229 3.47 10.12 15.73
N ALA A 230 3.35 11.32 16.27
CA ALA A 230 3.94 11.74 17.52
C ALA A 230 3.09 11.27 18.73
N ALA A 231 3.67 11.28 19.91
CA ALA A 231 2.99 10.83 21.14
C ALA A 231 1.77 11.71 21.51
N ASN A 232 1.73 12.97 21.07
CA ASN A 232 0.61 13.88 21.28
C ASN A 232 -0.50 13.77 20.20
N GLY A 233 -0.35 12.85 19.24
CA GLY A 233 -1.30 12.65 18.15
C GLY A 233 -1.03 13.48 16.89
N ASP A 234 -0.07 14.38 16.89
CA ASP A 234 0.36 15.06 15.66
C ASP A 234 0.93 14.04 14.68
N PHE A 235 0.72 14.22 13.39
CA PHE A 235 1.25 13.33 12.39
C PHE A 235 1.79 14.07 11.18
N ALA A 236 2.81 13.48 10.57
CA ALA A 236 3.33 13.88 9.27
C ALA A 236 2.84 12.91 8.20
N ASN A 237 2.48 13.43 7.05
CA ASN A 237 2.03 12.65 5.91
C ASN A 237 2.48 13.30 4.60
N LYS A 238 1.96 12.83 3.50
CA LYS A 238 2.20 13.36 2.15
C LYS A 238 2.05 14.88 2.10
N ILE A 239 2.96 15.56 1.40
CA ILE A 239 2.86 17.00 1.12
C ILE A 239 1.47 17.35 0.57
N GLY A 240 0.90 18.44 1.06
CA GLY A 240 -0.46 18.88 0.75
C GLY A 240 -1.53 18.36 1.72
N THR A 241 -1.15 17.63 2.78
CA THR A 241 -2.08 17.17 3.82
C THR A 241 -2.56 18.31 4.71
N PHE A 242 -1.72 19.32 4.96
CA PHE A 242 -2.04 20.53 5.75
C PHE A 242 -2.82 21.54 4.93
#